data_804dca7085dfbb405c444085eb2dbf68
#
_entry.id   804dca7085dfbb405c444085eb2dbf68
#
_cell.length_a   1.000
_cell.length_b   1.000
_cell.length_c   1.000
_cell.angle_alpha   90.00
_cell.angle_beta   90.00
_cell.angle_gamma   90.00
#
_symmetry.space_group_name_H-M   'P 1'
#
loop_
_entity.id
_entity.type
_entity.pdbx_description
1 polymer ?
#
loop_
_entity_poly.entity_id
_entity_poly.type
_entity_poly.pdbx_seq_one_letter_code
_entity_poly.pdbx_strand_id
1 'polypeptide(L)'
;MVFATLGSVHPAQDIPFESPRDGWYGLKTLWFVAPSYQGPVLVRGARIDTEGAMAFGESPALGELIIPPGPTLNEASDGYRTAPGGTYVHDPGCYAWQVDGIGFSTHIVFSATTV
;
A
#
# COMPACT_ATOMS: atom_id res chain seq x y z
N MET A 1 -13.86 -5.84 2.90
CA MET A 1 -12.51 -5.92 3.47
C MET A 1 -11.47 -5.58 2.42
N VAL A 2 -10.43 -4.90 2.82
CA VAL A 2 -9.33 -4.51 1.94
C VAL A 2 -8.05 -5.16 2.45
N PHE A 3 -7.24 -5.68 1.55
CA PHE A 3 -5.95 -6.24 1.91
C PHE A 3 -4.96 -6.11 0.75
N ALA A 4 -3.68 -6.24 1.05
CA ALA A 4 -2.62 -6.15 0.06
C ALA A 4 -1.84 -7.45 -0.02
N THR A 5 -1.35 -7.77 -1.19
CA THR A 5 -0.31 -8.78 -1.34
C THR A 5 1.06 -8.10 -1.33
N LEU A 6 1.96 -8.67 -0.57
CA LEU A 6 3.31 -8.14 -0.38
C LEU A 6 4.35 -9.14 -0.91
N GLY A 7 4.05 -9.74 -2.05
CA GLY A 7 4.86 -10.81 -2.58
C GLY A 7 4.84 -12.03 -1.66
N SER A 8 6.00 -12.62 -1.41
CA SER A 8 6.12 -13.79 -0.54
C SER A 8 6.48 -13.42 0.91
N VAL A 9 6.39 -12.15 1.27
CA VAL A 9 6.81 -11.66 2.58
C VAL A 9 5.60 -11.46 3.48
N HIS A 10 5.71 -11.89 4.73
CA HIS A 10 4.65 -11.69 5.72
C HIS A 10 4.62 -10.23 6.19
N PRO A 11 3.42 -9.62 6.33
CA PRO A 11 3.30 -8.20 6.70
C PRO A 11 3.93 -7.83 8.05
N ALA A 12 3.98 -8.76 8.99
CA ALA A 12 4.54 -8.49 10.32
C ALA A 12 6.07 -8.58 10.36
N GLN A 13 6.71 -8.85 9.24
CA GLN A 13 8.15 -9.04 9.15
C GLN A 13 8.80 -7.96 8.32
N ASP A 14 10.13 -8.05 8.19
CA ASP A 14 10.91 -7.15 7.36
C ASP A 14 10.53 -7.33 5.90
N ILE A 15 10.23 -6.23 5.24
CA ILE A 15 9.89 -6.23 3.81
C ILE A 15 11.05 -5.56 3.05
N PRO A 16 11.71 -6.29 2.14
CA PRO A 16 12.80 -5.72 1.35
C PRO A 16 12.26 -4.81 0.24
N PHE A 17 12.72 -3.57 0.24
CA PHE A 17 12.42 -2.61 -0.80
C PHE A 17 13.58 -2.56 -1.79
N GLU A 18 13.25 -2.39 -3.05
CA GLU A 18 14.23 -2.35 -4.12
C GLU A 18 15.01 -1.04 -4.14
N SER A 19 16.14 -1.07 -4.83
CA SER A 19 17.09 0.04 -4.95
C SER A 19 16.43 1.36 -5.33
N PRO A 20 16.98 2.49 -4.85
CA PRO A 20 16.31 3.76 -4.99
C PRO A 20 16.21 4.24 -6.44
N ARG A 21 15.07 4.88 -6.70
CA ARG A 21 14.85 5.69 -7.89
C ARG A 21 14.50 7.08 -7.39
N ASP A 22 15.32 8.06 -7.74
CA ASP A 22 15.13 9.46 -7.30
C ASP A 22 15.06 9.59 -5.77
N GLY A 23 15.85 8.78 -5.04
CA GLY A 23 15.89 8.82 -3.59
C GLY A 23 14.81 7.97 -2.90
N TRP A 24 14.00 7.24 -3.66
CA TRP A 24 12.96 6.39 -3.11
C TRP A 24 13.27 4.92 -3.33
N TYR A 25 13.16 4.14 -2.27
CA TYR A 25 13.15 2.67 -2.36
C TYR A 25 11.71 2.22 -2.60
N GLY A 26 11.49 1.29 -3.52
CA GLY A 26 10.17 0.90 -3.96
C GLY A 26 9.81 -0.55 -3.66
N LEU A 27 8.54 -0.77 -3.41
CA LEU A 27 7.93 -2.08 -3.28
C LEU A 27 6.68 -2.12 -4.13
N LYS A 28 6.58 -3.11 -5.01
CA LYS A 28 5.35 -3.32 -5.79
C LYS A 28 4.27 -3.87 -4.87
N THR A 29 3.14 -3.19 -4.81
CA THR A 29 2.00 -3.55 -3.97
C THR A 29 0.78 -3.78 -4.83
N LEU A 30 0.00 -4.81 -4.53
CA LEU A 30 -1.28 -5.06 -5.16
C LEU A 30 -2.36 -5.10 -4.08
N TRP A 31 -3.30 -4.19 -4.17
CA TRP A 31 -4.41 -4.08 -3.23
C TRP A 31 -5.63 -4.80 -3.77
N PHE A 32 -6.31 -5.53 -2.89
CA PHE A 32 -7.56 -6.22 -3.21
C PHE A 32 -8.67 -5.66 -2.33
N VAL A 33 -9.81 -5.37 -2.96
CA VAL A 33 -11.00 -4.95 -2.24
C VAL A 33 -12.06 -6.03 -2.42
N ALA A 34 -12.53 -6.58 -1.31
CA ALA A 34 -13.52 -7.65 -1.33
C ALA A 34 -14.85 -7.17 -1.92
N PRO A 35 -15.60 -8.06 -2.59
CA PRO A 35 -16.86 -7.67 -3.24
C PRO A 35 -17.92 -7.17 -2.27
N SER A 36 -17.80 -7.49 -0.98
CA SER A 36 -18.71 -6.99 0.05
C SER A 36 -18.59 -5.49 0.31
N TYR A 37 -17.53 -4.86 -0.19
CA TYR A 37 -17.34 -3.42 -0.06
C TYR A 37 -17.19 -2.82 -1.45
N GLN A 38 -18.06 -1.87 -1.79
CA GLN A 38 -18.07 -1.22 -3.11
C GLN A 38 -17.70 0.25 -3.05
N GLY A 39 -17.37 0.76 -1.88
CA GLY A 39 -17.02 2.16 -1.71
C GLY A 39 -15.58 2.49 -2.06
N PRO A 40 -15.19 3.76 -1.95
CA PRO A 40 -13.81 4.18 -2.17
C PRO A 40 -12.91 3.74 -1.04
N VAL A 41 -11.62 3.57 -1.36
CA VAL A 41 -10.59 3.24 -0.37
C VAL A 41 -9.46 4.25 -0.51
N LEU A 42 -9.00 4.78 0.61
CA LEU A 42 -7.84 5.65 0.69
C LEU A 42 -6.72 4.91 1.40
N VAL A 43 -5.58 4.79 0.74
CA VAL A 43 -4.37 4.23 1.33
C VAL A 43 -3.35 5.34 1.47
N ARG A 44 -2.86 5.51 2.68
CA ARG A 44 -1.80 6.46 2.99
C ARG A 44 -0.90 5.85 4.05
N GLY A 45 0.18 6.51 4.38
CA GLY A 45 1.06 5.98 5.39
C GLY A 45 2.17 6.94 5.76
N ALA A 46 2.92 6.53 6.77
CA ALA A 46 4.05 7.29 7.25
C ALA A 46 5.00 6.38 8.03
N ARG A 47 6.21 6.86 8.19
CA ARG A 47 7.16 6.26 9.11
C ARG A 47 6.70 6.50 10.53
N ILE A 48 6.83 5.49 11.40
CA ILE A 48 6.32 5.57 12.77
C ILE A 48 7.40 5.54 13.84
N ASP A 49 8.63 5.15 13.52
CA ASP A 49 9.74 5.15 14.48
C ASP A 49 10.47 6.49 14.54
N THR A 50 10.35 7.29 13.51
CA THR A 50 10.82 8.67 13.45
C THR A 50 10.04 9.39 12.34
N GLU A 51 10.41 10.60 12.01
CA GLU A 51 9.75 11.29 10.89
C GLU A 51 10.16 10.70 9.55
N GLY A 52 9.19 10.57 8.66
CA GLY A 52 9.43 10.10 7.31
C GLY A 52 8.14 9.92 6.54
N ALA A 53 8.15 10.29 5.28
CA ALA A 53 7.00 10.19 4.40
C ALA A 53 7.03 8.88 3.63
N MET A 54 5.85 8.46 3.15
CA MET A 54 5.68 7.41 2.16
C MET A 54 5.09 8.04 0.90
N ALA A 55 5.40 7.44 -0.24
CA ALA A 55 4.79 7.81 -1.50
C ALA A 55 4.17 6.58 -2.15
N PHE A 56 3.28 6.80 -3.11
CA PHE A 56 2.50 5.74 -3.74
C PHE A 56 2.38 5.99 -5.24
N GLY A 57 2.03 4.94 -5.98
CA GLY A 57 1.72 5.04 -7.39
C GLY A 57 2.67 4.25 -8.28
N GLU A 58 2.63 4.52 -9.59
CA GLU A 58 3.56 3.89 -10.54
C GLU A 58 4.96 4.45 -10.40
N SER A 59 5.06 5.69 -9.94
CA SER A 59 6.29 6.34 -9.56
C SER A 59 6.04 7.12 -8.27
N PRO A 60 7.08 7.45 -7.49
CA PRO A 60 6.89 8.03 -6.16
C PRO A 60 6.49 9.51 -6.24
N ALA A 61 5.25 9.77 -6.62
CA ALA A 61 4.76 11.11 -6.85
C ALA A 61 3.61 11.51 -5.93
N LEU A 62 2.87 10.55 -5.38
CA LEU A 62 1.68 10.83 -4.58
C LEU A 62 1.89 10.46 -3.11
N GLY A 63 1.33 11.25 -2.22
CA GLY A 63 1.32 10.94 -0.80
C GLY A 63 0.23 9.95 -0.40
N GLU A 64 -0.62 9.55 -1.33
CA GLU A 64 -1.74 8.65 -1.06
C GLU A 64 -2.15 7.92 -2.32
N LEU A 65 -2.84 6.79 -2.13
CA LEU A 65 -3.42 6.01 -3.22
C LEU A 65 -4.93 5.97 -3.00
N ILE A 66 -5.67 6.33 -4.04
CA ILE A 66 -7.13 6.28 -4.01
C ILE A 66 -7.61 5.14 -4.90
N ILE A 67 -8.43 4.25 -4.33
CA ILE A 67 -9.12 3.20 -5.09
C ILE A 67 -10.56 3.68 -5.27
N PRO A 68 -10.99 3.97 -6.51
CA PRO A 68 -12.34 4.48 -6.75
C PRO A 68 -13.43 3.50 -6.35
N PRO A 69 -14.64 3.98 -6.05
CA PRO A 69 -15.77 3.12 -5.72
C PRO A 69 -16.27 2.32 -6.93
N GLY A 70 -17.03 1.29 -6.63
CA GLY A 70 -17.74 0.49 -7.62
C GLY A 70 -16.86 -0.55 -8.30
N PRO A 71 -17.42 -1.31 -9.24
CA PRO A 71 -16.63 -2.23 -10.02
C PRO A 71 -15.63 -1.47 -10.90
N THR A 72 -14.47 -2.04 -11.10
CA THR A 72 -13.43 -1.46 -11.96
C THR A 72 -13.09 -2.41 -13.09
N LEU A 73 -12.37 -1.91 -14.10
CA LEU A 73 -11.90 -2.73 -15.21
C LEU A 73 -10.84 -3.75 -14.77
N ASN A 74 -10.31 -3.57 -13.58
CA ASN A 74 -9.27 -4.44 -13.01
C ASN A 74 -9.83 -5.39 -11.98
N GLU A 75 -11.02 -5.91 -12.21
CA GLU A 75 -11.59 -6.92 -11.33
C GLU A 75 -10.80 -8.22 -11.41
N ALA A 76 -10.49 -8.76 -10.24
CA ALA A 76 -9.98 -10.10 -10.13
C ALA A 76 -11.15 -11.10 -10.18
N SER A 77 -10.83 -12.40 -10.20
CA SER A 77 -11.82 -13.45 -10.07
C SER A 77 -12.65 -13.25 -8.79
N ASP A 78 -13.89 -13.67 -8.81
CA ASP A 78 -14.82 -13.62 -7.67
C ASP A 78 -15.25 -12.21 -7.27
N GLY A 79 -15.17 -11.25 -8.18
CA GLY A 79 -15.68 -9.90 -7.95
C GLY A 79 -14.79 -9.00 -7.10
N TYR A 80 -13.57 -9.40 -6.79
CA TYR A 80 -12.61 -8.53 -6.11
C TYR A 80 -12.16 -7.41 -7.04
N ARG A 81 -12.06 -6.20 -6.50
CA ARG A 81 -11.41 -5.10 -7.22
C ARG A 81 -9.92 -5.15 -6.91
N THR A 82 -9.09 -4.85 -7.89
CA THR A 82 -7.64 -4.80 -7.70
C THR A 82 -7.11 -3.41 -8.03
N ALA A 83 -6.10 -2.99 -7.28
CA ALA A 83 -5.42 -1.73 -7.51
C ALA A 83 -3.91 -1.95 -7.38
N PRO A 84 -3.22 -2.09 -8.52
CA PRO A 84 -1.76 -2.19 -8.49
C PRO A 84 -1.15 -0.82 -8.24
N GLY A 85 0.00 -0.81 -7.59
CA GLY A 85 0.74 0.41 -7.37
C GLY A 85 2.02 0.12 -6.61
N GLY A 86 2.87 1.13 -6.47
CA GLY A 86 4.07 1.06 -5.66
C GLY A 86 3.86 1.72 -4.31
N THR A 87 4.61 1.23 -3.34
CA THR A 87 4.83 1.90 -2.07
C THR A 87 6.29 2.29 -2.02
N TYR A 88 6.58 3.52 -1.61
CA TYR A 88 7.94 4.04 -1.64
C TYR A 88 8.30 4.66 -0.30
N VAL A 89 9.55 4.41 0.11
CA VAL A 89 10.12 4.96 1.35
C VAL A 89 11.51 5.52 1.06
N HIS A 90 11.96 6.50 1.86
CA HIS A 90 13.28 7.07 1.69
C HIS A 90 14.36 6.25 2.40
N ASP A 91 14.05 5.66 3.54
CA ASP A 91 15.03 5.00 4.39
C ASP A 91 14.45 3.73 4.98
N PRO A 92 15.29 2.76 5.36
CA PRO A 92 14.81 1.63 6.15
C PRO A 92 14.27 2.10 7.50
N GLY A 93 13.27 1.43 8.01
CA GLY A 93 12.64 1.77 9.29
C GLY A 93 11.27 1.15 9.44
N CYS A 94 10.57 1.57 10.48
CA CYS A 94 9.22 1.09 10.76
C CYS A 94 8.18 2.07 10.18
N TYR A 95 7.24 1.52 9.45
CA TYR A 95 6.22 2.26 8.73
C TYR A 95 4.85 1.65 8.99
N ALA A 96 3.81 2.42 8.71
CA ALA A 96 2.45 1.92 8.72
C ALA A 96 1.71 2.41 7.48
N TRP A 97 0.98 1.50 6.83
CA TRP A 97 -0.10 1.88 5.94
C TRP A 97 -1.34 2.14 6.78
N GLN A 98 -2.09 3.16 6.41
CA GLN A 98 -3.44 3.38 6.90
C GLN A 98 -4.40 3.19 5.75
N VAL A 99 -5.38 2.32 5.94
CA VAL A 99 -6.38 2.00 4.94
C VAL A 99 -7.74 2.43 5.46
N ASP A 100 -8.34 3.41 4.80
CA ASP A 100 -9.61 4.00 5.20
C ASP A 100 -10.65 3.74 4.13
N GLY A 101 -11.85 3.38 4.59
CA GLY A 101 -13.04 3.31 3.76
C GLY A 101 -14.20 3.95 4.49
N ILE A 102 -15.39 3.90 3.88
CA ILE A 102 -16.60 4.37 4.55
C ILE A 102 -16.94 3.37 5.65
N GLY A 103 -16.85 3.81 6.90
CA GLY A 103 -17.19 2.98 8.05
C GLY A 103 -16.06 2.12 8.60
N PHE A 104 -14.85 2.21 8.05
CA PHE A 104 -13.71 1.49 8.63
C PHE A 104 -12.39 2.23 8.42
N SER A 105 -11.46 1.93 9.32
CA SER A 105 -10.07 2.37 9.23
C SER A 105 -9.19 1.29 9.86
N THR A 106 -8.09 0.95 9.22
CA THR A 106 -7.17 -0.05 9.73
C THR A 106 -5.73 0.36 9.43
N HIS A 107 -4.80 -0.20 10.20
CA HIS A 107 -3.38 0.05 10.05
C HIS A 107 -2.64 -1.27 9.82
N ILE A 108 -1.64 -1.23 8.97
CA ILE A 108 -0.74 -2.36 8.73
C ILE A 108 0.68 -1.85 9.00
N VAL A 109 1.31 -2.37 10.05
CA VAL A 109 2.66 -1.98 10.44
C VAL A 109 3.67 -2.94 9.81
N PHE A 110 4.75 -2.39 9.29
CA PHE A 110 5.80 -3.20 8.69
C PHE A 110 7.18 -2.55 8.92
N SER A 111 8.22 -3.35 8.79
CA SER A 111 9.58 -2.88 8.82
C SER A 111 10.14 -2.92 7.39
N ALA A 112 10.58 -1.79 6.89
CA ALA A 112 11.20 -1.69 5.57
C ALA A 112 12.70 -1.91 5.69
N THR A 113 13.22 -2.86 4.93
CA THR A 113 14.65 -3.04 4.74
C THR A 113 14.98 -2.66 3.30
N THR A 114 16.23 -2.35 3.02
CA THR A 114 16.67 -2.02 1.66
C THR A 114 17.57 -3.11 1.12
N VAL A 115 17.45 -3.33 -0.16
CA VAL A 115 18.24 -4.34 -0.87
C VAL A 115 19.41 -3.69 -1.58
#